data_0594b2bcb4e43c907105cde3ddc38ac0
#
_entry.id   0594b2bcb4e43c907105cde3ddc38ac0
#
_cell.length_a   1.000
_cell.length_b   1.000
_cell.length_c   1.000
_cell.angle_alpha   90.00
_cell.angle_beta   90.00
_cell.angle_gamma   90.00
#
_symmetry.space_group_name_H-M   'P 1'
#
loop_
_entity.id
_entity.type
_entity.pdbx_description
1 polymer ?
#
loop_
_entity_poly.entity_id
_entity_poly.type
_entity_poly.pdbx_seq_one_letter_code
_entity_poly.pdbx_strand_id
1 'polypeptide(L)'
;MKPVVTFFVLTYAVMWACFISVAATGIPVYAPLGGVLVLLGTFAPSLVALWLTARTEGDGGVRALLGGILQWRVAVRWYLFALAYIPAIKLTVALVHRVATGAWPHFGDEPWYLILGAIAVSTPFQAGEEIGWRGYALPRLAARFGLARASLLLGVIWACWHLPQFFIPEIDTYGQSFFVFALQVTALSVAMAWLYTRTNGSLLLVMLLHAAVNNAKDIVPSALPGANSTFGLSASLVAWLTVTLLWICAAYFLARMPRLET
;
A
#
# COMPACT_ATOMS: atom_id res chain seq x y z
N MET A 1 -4.99 -22.35 -7.25
CA MET A 1 -5.23 -21.17 -8.13
C MET A 1 -6.66 -20.66 -8.06
N LYS A 2 -7.70 -21.50 -8.19
CA LYS A 2 -9.09 -21.01 -8.15
C LYS A 2 -9.40 -20.05 -6.98
N PRO A 3 -9.04 -20.36 -5.70
CA PRO A 3 -9.34 -19.47 -4.57
C PRO A 3 -8.66 -18.09 -4.67
N VAL A 4 -7.42 -18.01 -5.17
CA VAL A 4 -6.71 -16.73 -5.31
C VAL A 4 -7.30 -15.88 -6.44
N VAL A 5 -7.70 -16.49 -7.55
CA VAL A 5 -8.40 -15.78 -8.64
C VAL A 5 -9.75 -15.26 -8.15
N THR A 6 -10.51 -16.10 -7.43
CA THR A 6 -11.78 -15.69 -6.82
C THR A 6 -11.58 -14.52 -5.86
N PHE A 7 -10.51 -14.56 -5.04
CA PHE A 7 -10.15 -13.47 -4.15
C PHE A 7 -9.98 -12.15 -4.93
N PHE A 8 -9.17 -12.14 -5.99
CA PHE A 8 -8.97 -10.92 -6.78
C PHE A 8 -10.25 -10.41 -7.43
N VAL A 9 -11.01 -11.31 -8.07
CA VAL A 9 -12.26 -10.93 -8.75
C VAL A 9 -13.25 -10.30 -7.77
N LEU A 10 -13.48 -10.93 -6.62
CA LEU A 10 -14.43 -10.40 -5.63
C LEU A 10 -13.94 -9.11 -4.98
N THR A 11 -12.66 -9.03 -4.64
CA THR A 11 -12.05 -7.83 -4.05
C THR A 11 -12.17 -6.62 -4.99
N TYR A 12 -11.88 -6.82 -6.28
CA TYR A 12 -12.06 -5.78 -7.30
C TYR A 12 -13.54 -5.43 -7.50
N ALA A 13 -14.41 -6.44 -7.61
CA ALA A 13 -15.83 -6.20 -7.84
C ALA A 13 -16.45 -5.34 -6.72
N VAL A 14 -16.14 -5.65 -5.45
CA VAL A 14 -16.68 -4.88 -4.31
C VAL A 14 -16.10 -3.48 -4.28
N MET A 15 -14.77 -3.33 -4.34
CA MET A 15 -14.13 -2.02 -4.27
C MET A 15 -14.52 -1.14 -5.44
N TRP A 16 -14.43 -1.65 -6.67
CA TRP A 16 -14.78 -0.87 -7.85
C TRP A 16 -16.25 -0.49 -7.88
N ALA A 17 -17.17 -1.38 -7.49
CA ALA A 17 -18.58 -1.03 -7.37
C ALA A 17 -18.80 0.12 -6.38
N CYS A 18 -18.17 0.07 -5.19
CA CYS A 18 -18.28 1.12 -4.17
C CYS A 18 -17.72 2.46 -4.67
N PHE A 19 -16.48 2.47 -5.17
CA PHE A 19 -15.80 3.71 -5.54
C PHE A 19 -16.32 4.31 -6.85
N ILE A 20 -16.71 3.48 -7.82
CA ILE A 20 -17.38 3.97 -9.03
C ILE A 20 -18.74 4.58 -8.68
N SER A 21 -19.48 3.99 -7.72
CA SER A 21 -20.73 4.58 -7.23
C SER A 21 -20.52 5.97 -6.62
N VAL A 22 -19.48 6.13 -5.77
CA VAL A 22 -19.10 7.44 -5.20
C VAL A 22 -18.74 8.42 -6.32
N ALA A 23 -17.86 8.02 -7.25
CA ALA A 23 -17.44 8.88 -8.36
C ALA A 23 -18.60 9.29 -9.28
N ALA A 24 -19.49 8.34 -9.62
CA ALA A 24 -20.61 8.58 -10.55
C ALA A 24 -21.75 9.41 -9.95
N THR A 25 -21.98 9.27 -8.63
CA THR A 25 -23.06 10.01 -7.95
C THR A 25 -22.61 11.34 -7.37
N GLY A 26 -21.29 11.57 -7.23
CA GLY A 26 -20.74 12.76 -6.59
C GLY A 26 -21.05 12.84 -5.07
N ILE A 27 -21.42 11.73 -4.44
CA ILE A 27 -21.63 11.70 -2.97
C ILE A 27 -20.30 11.98 -2.28
N PRO A 28 -20.20 13.00 -1.40
CA PRO A 28 -18.97 13.30 -0.69
C PRO A 28 -18.48 12.13 0.16
N VAL A 29 -17.17 11.83 0.13
CA VAL A 29 -16.59 10.70 0.87
C VAL A 29 -16.78 10.79 2.39
N TYR A 30 -16.95 11.99 2.92
CA TYR A 30 -17.22 12.27 4.34
C TYR A 30 -18.70 12.26 4.69
N ALA A 31 -19.61 12.19 3.71
CA ALA A 31 -21.04 11.96 3.98
C ALA A 31 -21.26 10.53 4.48
N PRO A 32 -22.27 10.26 5.31
CA PRO A 32 -22.48 8.92 5.90
C PRO A 32 -22.49 7.79 4.88
N LEU A 33 -23.21 7.94 3.77
CA LEU A 33 -23.26 6.92 2.71
C LEU A 33 -21.92 6.83 1.96
N GLY A 34 -21.29 7.97 1.62
CA GLY A 34 -19.97 7.99 0.97
C GLY A 34 -18.92 7.31 1.83
N GLY A 35 -18.85 7.65 3.13
CA GLY A 35 -17.94 7.02 4.09
C GLY A 35 -18.15 5.51 4.21
N VAL A 36 -19.41 5.03 4.26
CA VAL A 36 -19.72 3.58 4.29
C VAL A 36 -19.22 2.89 3.01
N LEU A 37 -19.46 3.47 1.85
CA LEU A 37 -19.00 2.91 0.56
C LEU A 37 -17.46 2.87 0.51
N VAL A 38 -16.80 3.94 0.90
CA VAL A 38 -15.32 4.00 0.95
C VAL A 38 -14.78 2.95 1.92
N LEU A 39 -15.32 2.84 3.14
CA LEU A 39 -14.90 1.82 4.10
C LEU A 39 -15.13 0.40 3.57
N LEU A 40 -16.31 0.12 3.04
CA LEU A 40 -16.62 -1.21 2.48
C LEU A 40 -15.67 -1.57 1.34
N GLY A 41 -15.40 -0.63 0.42
CA GLY A 41 -14.47 -0.83 -0.68
C GLY A 41 -13.04 -1.06 -0.17
N THR A 42 -12.55 -0.25 0.78
CA THR A 42 -11.21 -0.37 1.36
C THR A 42 -11.03 -1.68 2.13
N PHE A 43 -12.08 -2.16 2.83
CA PHE A 43 -12.02 -3.41 3.59
C PHE A 43 -12.33 -4.65 2.73
N ALA A 44 -12.68 -4.50 1.46
CA ALA A 44 -12.99 -5.63 0.57
C ALA A 44 -11.91 -6.72 0.55
N PRO A 45 -10.58 -6.42 0.48
CA PRO A 45 -9.56 -7.45 0.50
C PRO A 45 -9.63 -8.34 1.74
N SER A 46 -9.80 -7.75 2.92
CA SER A 46 -9.84 -8.49 4.17
C SER A 46 -11.14 -9.26 4.37
N LEU A 47 -12.27 -8.66 4.04
CA LEU A 47 -13.56 -9.33 4.12
C LEU A 47 -13.63 -10.56 3.20
N VAL A 48 -13.15 -10.42 1.96
CA VAL A 48 -13.11 -11.52 0.99
C VAL A 48 -12.10 -12.59 1.44
N ALA A 49 -10.93 -12.20 1.95
CA ALA A 49 -9.93 -13.13 2.46
C ALA A 49 -10.46 -13.96 3.63
N LEU A 50 -11.10 -13.31 4.61
CA LEU A 50 -11.71 -13.99 5.76
C LEU A 50 -12.82 -14.93 5.33
N TRP A 51 -13.71 -14.48 4.44
CA TRP A 51 -14.79 -15.30 3.92
C TRP A 51 -14.27 -16.54 3.16
N LEU A 52 -13.28 -16.36 2.26
CA LEU A 52 -12.69 -17.49 1.53
C LEU A 52 -11.97 -18.46 2.47
N THR A 53 -11.19 -17.95 3.43
CA THR A 53 -10.47 -18.76 4.40
C THR A 53 -11.45 -19.57 5.27
N ALA A 54 -12.52 -18.94 5.77
CA ALA A 54 -13.56 -19.65 6.52
C ALA A 54 -14.21 -20.78 5.70
N ARG A 55 -14.43 -20.56 4.40
CA ARG A 55 -15.02 -21.55 3.49
C ARG A 55 -14.09 -22.70 3.11
N THR A 56 -12.78 -22.45 3.04
CA THR A 56 -11.80 -23.44 2.52
C THR A 56 -10.96 -24.11 3.61
N GLU A 57 -10.74 -23.43 4.74
CA GLU A 57 -9.82 -23.86 5.80
C GLU A 57 -10.50 -23.87 7.19
N GLY A 58 -11.74 -23.42 7.26
CA GLY A 58 -12.51 -23.36 8.49
C GLY A 58 -11.94 -22.37 9.54
N ASP A 59 -12.41 -22.49 10.79
CA ASP A 59 -12.04 -21.61 11.89
C ASP A 59 -10.53 -21.61 12.21
N GLY A 60 -9.87 -22.74 12.01
CA GLY A 60 -8.42 -22.88 12.20
C GLY A 60 -7.65 -21.97 11.23
N GLY A 61 -8.04 -21.95 9.96
CA GLY A 61 -7.45 -21.09 8.95
C GLY A 61 -7.68 -19.61 9.24
N VAL A 62 -8.89 -19.24 9.69
CA VAL A 62 -9.21 -17.85 10.07
C VAL A 62 -8.35 -17.40 11.25
N ARG A 63 -8.20 -18.24 12.29
CA ARG A 63 -7.33 -17.92 13.44
C ARG A 63 -5.88 -17.78 13.02
N ALA A 64 -5.37 -18.64 12.13
CA ALA A 64 -4.01 -18.56 11.60
C ALA A 64 -3.81 -17.25 10.82
N LEU A 65 -4.76 -16.86 9.95
CA LEU A 65 -4.71 -15.62 9.18
C LEU A 65 -4.69 -14.39 10.10
N LEU A 66 -5.58 -14.32 11.08
CA LEU A 66 -5.64 -13.22 12.04
C LEU A 66 -4.48 -13.23 13.04
N GLY A 67 -3.86 -14.38 13.29
CA GLY A 67 -2.68 -14.52 14.15
C GLY A 67 -1.51 -13.64 13.72
N GLY A 68 -1.39 -13.34 12.42
CA GLY A 68 -0.38 -12.41 11.90
C GLY A 68 -0.49 -10.99 12.46
N ILE A 69 -1.70 -10.54 12.86
CA ILE A 69 -1.91 -9.23 13.50
C ILE A 69 -1.30 -9.22 14.91
N LEU A 70 -1.33 -10.36 15.59
CA LEU A 70 -0.81 -10.51 16.96
C LEU A 70 0.70 -10.84 17.00
N GLN A 71 1.35 -10.95 15.83
CA GLN A 71 2.78 -11.22 15.73
C GLN A 71 3.59 -9.94 15.96
N TRP A 72 3.67 -9.51 17.23
CA TRP A 72 4.41 -8.33 17.66
C TRP A 72 5.83 -8.62 18.18
N ARG A 73 6.12 -9.88 18.54
CA ARG A 73 7.42 -10.27 19.10
C ARG A 73 8.49 -10.42 18.01
N VAL A 74 8.95 -9.28 17.51
CA VAL A 74 9.99 -9.19 16.48
C VAL A 74 11.07 -8.23 16.92
N ALA A 75 12.28 -8.32 16.33
CA ALA A 75 13.38 -7.42 16.68
C ALA A 75 13.03 -5.95 16.41
N VAL A 76 13.43 -5.06 17.32
CA VAL A 76 13.15 -3.60 17.28
C VAL A 76 13.54 -2.97 15.94
N ARG A 77 14.59 -3.45 15.28
CA ARG A 77 15.00 -2.97 13.94
C ARG A 77 13.88 -3.01 12.89
N TRP A 78 12.91 -3.92 13.03
CA TRP A 78 11.78 -4.03 12.08
C TRP A 78 10.70 -2.98 12.33
N TYR A 79 10.51 -2.58 13.59
CA TYR A 79 9.68 -1.42 13.94
C TYR A 79 10.32 -0.13 13.42
N LEU A 80 11.63 0.03 13.62
CA LEU A 80 12.37 1.17 13.07
C LEU A 80 12.28 1.19 11.54
N PHE A 81 12.44 0.04 10.89
CA PHE A 81 12.25 -0.05 9.43
C PHE A 81 10.83 0.38 9.02
N ALA A 82 9.79 -0.16 9.66
CA ALA A 82 8.40 0.15 9.33
C ALA A 82 8.08 1.65 9.47
N LEU A 83 8.60 2.29 10.51
CA LEU A 83 8.35 3.72 10.77
C LEU A 83 9.25 4.66 9.96
N ALA A 84 10.51 4.29 9.74
CA ALA A 84 11.51 5.19 9.16
C ALA A 84 11.66 5.05 7.63
N TYR A 85 11.17 3.97 7.02
CA TYR A 85 11.40 3.69 5.60
C TYR A 85 10.94 4.82 4.68
N ILE A 86 9.69 5.25 4.80
CA ILE A 86 9.16 6.35 3.97
C ILE A 86 9.71 7.73 4.38
N PRO A 87 9.77 8.10 5.66
CA PRO A 87 10.46 9.33 6.06
C PRO A 87 11.89 9.43 5.51
N ALA A 88 12.68 8.35 5.60
CA ALA A 88 14.04 8.33 5.05
C ALA A 88 14.07 8.53 3.52
N ILE A 89 13.17 7.86 2.78
CA ILE A 89 13.01 8.07 1.33
C ILE A 89 12.69 9.55 1.05
N LYS A 90 11.70 10.13 1.72
CA LYS A 90 11.26 11.51 1.47
C LYS A 90 12.34 12.54 1.82
N LEU A 91 13.04 12.38 2.94
CA LEU A 91 14.15 13.25 3.29
C LEU A 91 15.34 13.11 2.32
N THR A 92 15.62 11.90 1.85
CA THR A 92 16.65 11.70 0.80
C THR A 92 16.23 12.36 -0.51
N VAL A 93 14.95 12.26 -0.90
CA VAL A 93 14.40 12.98 -2.06
C VAL A 93 14.62 14.50 -1.91
N ALA A 94 14.35 15.06 -0.72
CA ALA A 94 14.55 16.49 -0.47
C ALA A 94 16.03 16.89 -0.67
N LEU A 95 16.96 16.11 -0.15
CA LEU A 95 18.40 16.34 -0.31
C LEU A 95 18.82 16.25 -1.78
N VAL A 96 18.41 15.22 -2.50
CA VAL A 96 18.71 15.06 -3.93
C VAL A 96 18.12 16.20 -4.74
N HIS A 97 16.87 16.58 -4.46
CA HIS A 97 16.24 17.74 -5.11
C HIS A 97 17.03 19.01 -4.86
N ARG A 98 17.45 19.29 -3.61
CA ARG A 98 18.28 20.46 -3.27
C ARG A 98 19.59 20.49 -4.04
N VAL A 99 20.26 19.35 -4.16
CA VAL A 99 21.52 19.24 -4.92
C VAL A 99 21.29 19.43 -6.42
N ALA A 100 20.22 18.85 -6.97
CA ALA A 100 19.95 18.89 -8.41
C ALA A 100 19.44 20.26 -8.89
N THR A 101 18.66 20.98 -8.08
CA THR A 101 17.96 22.22 -8.49
C THR A 101 18.49 23.49 -7.83
N GLY A 102 19.32 23.36 -6.80
CA GLY A 102 19.75 24.50 -5.98
C GLY A 102 18.70 25.00 -4.98
N ALA A 103 17.48 24.40 -4.95
CA ALA A 103 16.38 24.81 -4.07
C ALA A 103 15.82 23.61 -3.28
N TRP A 104 15.33 23.86 -2.06
CA TRP A 104 14.59 22.84 -1.33
C TRP A 104 13.23 22.61 -2.01
N PRO A 105 12.71 21.37 -2.04
CA PRO A 105 11.32 21.15 -2.43
C PRO A 105 10.38 21.74 -1.36
N HIS A 106 9.12 21.84 -1.71
CA HIS A 106 8.09 22.16 -0.71
C HIS A 106 8.02 21.02 0.33
N PHE A 107 8.00 21.39 1.61
CA PHE A 107 7.73 20.46 2.71
C PHE A 107 6.26 20.61 3.11
N GLY A 108 5.68 19.53 3.61
CA GLY A 108 4.33 19.58 4.16
C GLY A 108 4.28 20.39 5.46
N ASP A 109 3.12 20.92 5.77
CA ASP A 109 2.91 21.83 6.91
C ASP A 109 2.65 21.08 8.22
N GLU A 110 2.43 19.76 8.17
CA GLU A 110 2.08 18.95 9.34
C GLU A 110 3.28 18.71 10.27
N PRO A 111 3.16 19.04 11.56
CA PRO A 111 4.20 18.76 12.54
C PRO A 111 4.50 17.25 12.64
N TRP A 112 5.78 16.89 12.75
CA TRP A 112 6.24 15.49 12.79
C TRP A 112 5.56 14.64 13.89
N TYR A 113 5.23 15.22 15.05
CA TYR A 113 4.55 14.51 16.13
C TYR A 113 3.09 14.17 15.78
N LEU A 114 2.41 14.99 15.00
CA LEU A 114 1.07 14.66 14.46
C LEU A 114 1.16 13.52 13.45
N ILE A 115 2.19 13.49 12.61
CA ILE A 115 2.44 12.39 11.68
C ILE A 115 2.60 11.07 12.46
N LEU A 116 3.38 11.06 13.55
CA LEU A 116 3.53 9.86 14.39
C LEU A 116 2.21 9.44 15.05
N GLY A 117 1.44 10.41 15.55
CA GLY A 117 0.10 10.16 16.09
C GLY A 117 -0.84 9.58 15.04
N ALA A 118 -0.85 10.15 13.84
CA ALA A 118 -1.66 9.68 12.71
C ALA A 118 -1.27 8.26 12.27
N ILE A 119 0.03 7.94 12.22
CA ILE A 119 0.51 6.57 11.95
C ILE A 119 -0.04 5.61 13.01
N ALA A 120 0.06 5.92 14.29
CA ALA A 120 -0.42 5.06 15.35
C ALA A 120 -1.93 4.82 15.26
N VAL A 121 -2.73 5.88 15.06
CA VAL A 121 -4.20 5.82 14.95
C VAL A 121 -4.64 5.10 13.68
N SER A 122 -3.98 5.31 12.54
CA SER A 122 -4.37 4.72 11.27
C SER A 122 -3.88 3.27 11.09
N THR A 123 -2.91 2.80 11.88
CA THR A 123 -2.38 1.43 11.76
C THR A 123 -3.47 0.36 11.81
N PRO A 124 -4.45 0.35 12.73
CA PRO A 124 -5.51 -0.65 12.74
C PRO A 124 -6.37 -0.67 11.47
N PHE A 125 -6.57 0.48 10.83
CA PHE A 125 -7.37 0.57 9.60
C PHE A 125 -6.70 -0.12 8.41
N GLN A 126 -5.37 -0.25 8.42
CA GLN A 126 -4.64 -0.97 7.38
C GLN A 126 -4.94 -2.48 7.37
N ALA A 127 -5.53 -3.00 8.45
CA ALA A 127 -6.06 -4.37 8.47
C ALA A 127 -7.08 -4.62 7.36
N GLY A 128 -7.82 -3.59 6.94
CA GLY A 128 -8.77 -3.66 5.83
C GLY A 128 -8.14 -4.14 4.53
N GLU A 129 -6.89 -3.84 4.31
CA GLU A 129 -6.13 -4.25 3.13
C GLU A 129 -5.15 -5.38 3.42
N GLU A 130 -4.35 -5.29 4.48
CA GLU A 130 -3.18 -6.14 4.66
C GLU A 130 -3.50 -7.59 5.02
N ILE A 131 -4.63 -7.85 5.69
CA ILE A 131 -5.11 -9.24 5.90
C ILE A 131 -5.34 -9.92 4.54
N GLY A 132 -5.92 -9.18 3.57
CA GLY A 132 -6.16 -9.67 2.22
C GLY A 132 -4.88 -9.77 1.40
N TRP A 133 -4.16 -8.68 1.25
CA TRP A 133 -3.01 -8.62 0.35
C TRP A 133 -1.83 -9.44 0.88
N ARG A 134 -1.36 -9.21 2.11
CA ARG A 134 -0.16 -9.87 2.63
C ARG A 134 -0.48 -11.12 3.43
N GLY A 135 -1.63 -11.16 4.11
CA GLY A 135 -2.03 -12.35 4.86
C GLY A 135 -2.54 -13.48 3.97
N TYR A 136 -3.35 -13.16 2.95
CA TYR A 136 -4.01 -14.16 2.12
C TYR A 136 -3.35 -14.35 0.74
N ALA A 137 -3.23 -13.26 -0.06
CA ALA A 137 -2.81 -13.37 -1.45
C ALA A 137 -1.31 -13.62 -1.60
N LEU A 138 -0.45 -12.86 -0.90
CA LEU A 138 1.00 -12.97 -1.03
C LEU A 138 1.54 -14.39 -0.78
N PRO A 139 1.19 -15.10 0.32
CA PRO A 139 1.70 -16.44 0.55
C PRO A 139 1.30 -17.43 -0.54
N ARG A 140 0.07 -17.32 -1.05
CA ARG A 140 -0.47 -18.19 -2.11
C ARG A 140 0.17 -17.94 -3.46
N LEU A 141 0.48 -16.68 -3.78
CA LEU A 141 1.25 -16.33 -4.98
C LEU A 141 2.71 -16.75 -4.83
N ALA A 142 3.31 -16.55 -3.66
CA ALA A 142 4.71 -16.88 -3.40
C ALA A 142 4.97 -18.39 -3.49
N ALA A 143 4.04 -19.21 -3.03
CA ALA A 143 4.10 -20.67 -3.17
C ALA A 143 4.17 -21.13 -4.64
N ARG A 144 3.65 -20.34 -5.58
CA ARG A 144 3.65 -20.69 -7.00
C ARG A 144 4.75 -20.03 -7.82
N PHE A 145 5.02 -18.77 -7.55
CA PHE A 145 5.88 -17.93 -8.40
C PHE A 145 7.20 -17.54 -7.73
N GLY A 146 7.39 -17.89 -6.45
CA GLY A 146 8.44 -17.37 -5.60
C GLY A 146 8.11 -15.96 -5.09
N LEU A 147 8.71 -15.58 -3.97
CA LEU A 147 8.38 -14.34 -3.28
C LEU A 147 8.64 -13.09 -4.14
N ALA A 148 9.75 -13.05 -4.85
CA ALA A 148 10.12 -11.92 -5.69
C ALA A 148 9.08 -11.62 -6.79
N ARG A 149 8.70 -12.65 -7.56
CA ARG A 149 7.68 -12.50 -8.61
C ARG A 149 6.30 -12.24 -8.02
N ALA A 150 5.98 -12.88 -6.90
CA ALA A 150 4.71 -12.69 -6.21
C ALA A 150 4.55 -11.25 -5.70
N SER A 151 5.61 -10.65 -5.14
CA SER A 151 5.57 -9.27 -4.64
C SER A 151 5.39 -8.24 -5.76
N LEU A 152 6.03 -8.44 -6.91
CA LEU A 152 5.86 -7.58 -8.09
C LEU A 152 4.45 -7.72 -8.69
N LEU A 153 3.99 -8.96 -8.91
CA LEU A 153 2.66 -9.22 -9.44
C LEU A 153 1.56 -8.65 -8.52
N LEU A 154 1.70 -8.88 -7.21
CA LEU A 154 0.76 -8.33 -6.24
C LEU A 154 0.79 -6.80 -6.23
N GLY A 155 1.96 -6.18 -6.41
CA GLY A 155 2.10 -4.73 -6.48
C GLY A 155 1.34 -4.13 -7.66
N VAL A 156 1.45 -4.73 -8.84
CA VAL A 156 0.69 -4.31 -10.03
C VAL A 156 -0.82 -4.50 -9.82
N ILE A 157 -1.24 -5.66 -9.31
CA ILE A 157 -2.64 -5.93 -9.00
C ILE A 157 -3.16 -4.91 -7.97
N TRP A 158 -2.42 -4.66 -6.91
CA TRP A 158 -2.80 -3.72 -5.86
C TRP A 158 -2.89 -2.28 -6.40
N ALA A 159 -1.96 -1.85 -7.26
CA ALA A 159 -2.04 -0.55 -7.92
C ALA A 159 -3.29 -0.42 -8.79
N CYS A 160 -3.59 -1.41 -9.63
CA CYS A 160 -4.77 -1.41 -10.49
C CYS A 160 -6.08 -1.40 -9.68
N TRP A 161 -6.09 -2.04 -8.50
CA TRP A 161 -7.24 -2.02 -7.62
C TRP A 161 -7.61 -0.59 -7.17
N HIS A 162 -6.64 0.32 -7.01
CA HIS A 162 -6.87 1.73 -6.64
C HIS A 162 -7.43 2.61 -7.76
N LEU A 163 -7.48 2.13 -9.01
CA LEU A 163 -7.79 2.98 -10.17
C LEU A 163 -9.05 3.85 -10.02
N PRO A 164 -10.19 3.39 -9.47
CA PRO A 164 -11.37 4.25 -9.31
C PRO A 164 -11.15 5.46 -8.40
N GLN A 165 -10.19 5.43 -7.48
CA GLN A 165 -9.87 6.53 -6.57
C GLN A 165 -9.38 7.78 -7.31
N PHE A 166 -8.77 7.60 -8.48
CA PHE A 166 -8.25 8.70 -9.31
C PHE A 166 -9.33 9.60 -9.91
N PHE A 167 -10.59 9.21 -9.77
CA PHE A 167 -11.74 9.94 -10.31
C PHE A 167 -12.61 10.56 -9.21
N ILE A 168 -12.18 10.54 -7.96
CA ILE A 168 -12.91 11.10 -6.80
C ILE A 168 -12.13 12.30 -6.25
N PRO A 169 -12.65 13.54 -6.38
CA PRO A 169 -11.91 14.76 -6.04
C PRO A 169 -11.39 14.85 -4.60
N GLU A 170 -12.09 14.22 -3.64
CA GLU A 170 -11.73 14.27 -2.23
C GLU A 170 -10.67 13.22 -1.83
N ILE A 171 -10.19 12.39 -2.77
CA ILE A 171 -9.16 11.37 -2.51
C ILE A 171 -7.81 11.86 -3.04
N ASP A 172 -6.76 11.65 -2.27
CA ASP A 172 -5.39 12.14 -2.53
C ASP A 172 -4.83 11.75 -3.91
N THR A 173 -5.32 10.67 -4.52
CA THR A 173 -4.88 10.23 -5.85
C THR A 173 -5.50 11.02 -6.99
N TYR A 174 -6.52 11.84 -6.71
CA TYR A 174 -7.16 12.68 -7.71
C TYR A 174 -6.16 13.63 -8.38
N GLY A 175 -6.20 13.70 -9.70
CA GLY A 175 -5.28 14.55 -10.48
C GLY A 175 -3.82 14.07 -10.49
N GLN A 176 -3.51 12.91 -9.94
CA GLN A 176 -2.18 12.29 -10.03
C GLN A 176 -2.08 11.35 -11.24
N SER A 177 -0.84 11.06 -11.65
CA SER A 177 -0.54 10.05 -12.67
C SER A 177 -0.71 8.64 -12.11
N PHE A 178 -1.64 7.87 -12.67
CA PHE A 178 -1.81 6.47 -12.33
C PHE A 178 -0.54 5.63 -12.60
N PHE A 179 0.18 5.90 -13.68
CA PHE A 179 1.40 5.13 -14.01
C PHE A 179 2.52 5.37 -12.99
N VAL A 180 2.71 6.62 -12.57
CA VAL A 180 3.69 6.97 -11.55
C VAL A 180 3.31 6.36 -10.19
N PHE A 181 2.03 6.42 -9.83
CA PHE A 181 1.48 5.74 -8.65
C PHE A 181 1.69 4.23 -8.71
N ALA A 182 1.39 3.59 -9.86
CA ALA A 182 1.57 2.15 -10.03
C ALA A 182 3.04 1.72 -9.85
N LEU A 183 3.99 2.51 -10.33
CA LEU A 183 5.41 2.29 -10.08
C LEU A 183 5.74 2.38 -8.58
N GLN A 184 5.23 3.39 -7.87
CA GLN A 184 5.45 3.56 -6.43
C GLN A 184 4.85 2.40 -5.64
N VAL A 185 3.58 2.06 -5.87
CA VAL A 185 2.85 1.00 -5.16
C VAL A 185 3.49 -0.38 -5.42
N THR A 186 3.98 -0.62 -6.64
CA THR A 186 4.68 -1.88 -6.95
C THR A 186 5.98 -2.01 -6.17
N ALA A 187 6.78 -0.94 -6.10
CA ALA A 187 8.01 -0.94 -5.31
C ALA A 187 7.73 -1.08 -3.79
N LEU A 188 6.67 -0.42 -3.30
CA LEU A 188 6.21 -0.57 -1.91
C LEU A 188 5.73 -1.99 -1.61
N SER A 189 5.03 -2.63 -2.54
CA SER A 189 4.61 -4.03 -2.40
C SER A 189 5.80 -4.96 -2.20
N VAL A 190 6.92 -4.72 -2.88
CA VAL A 190 8.18 -5.46 -2.68
C VAL A 190 8.73 -5.25 -1.26
N ALA A 191 8.79 -3.99 -0.80
CA ALA A 191 9.27 -3.68 0.56
C ALA A 191 8.39 -4.33 1.64
N MET A 192 7.06 -4.27 1.48
CA MET A 192 6.10 -4.89 2.40
C MET A 192 6.21 -6.41 2.41
N ALA A 193 6.36 -7.05 1.23
CA ALA A 193 6.56 -8.49 1.13
C ALA A 193 7.88 -8.93 1.79
N TRP A 194 8.94 -8.14 1.63
CA TRP A 194 10.21 -8.37 2.28
C TRP A 194 10.09 -8.26 3.81
N LEU A 195 9.46 -7.19 4.32
CA LEU A 195 9.20 -7.02 5.75
C LEU A 195 8.37 -8.18 6.32
N TYR A 196 7.27 -8.54 5.65
CA TYR A 196 6.39 -9.63 6.04
C TYR A 196 7.16 -10.93 6.27
N THR A 197 8.03 -11.30 5.33
CA THR A 197 8.83 -12.54 5.45
C THR A 197 9.92 -12.43 6.50
N ARG A 198 10.56 -11.26 6.68
CA ARG A 198 11.59 -11.04 7.70
C ARG A 198 11.05 -10.98 9.13
N THR A 199 9.74 -10.84 9.27
CA THR A 199 9.03 -10.76 10.56
C THR A 199 8.14 -11.96 10.81
N ASN A 200 8.40 -13.10 10.14
CA ASN A 200 7.64 -14.34 10.26
C ASN A 200 6.13 -14.16 10.08
N GLY A 201 5.73 -13.37 9.08
CA GLY A 201 4.33 -13.15 8.76
C GLY A 201 3.64 -12.11 9.63
N SER A 202 4.36 -11.17 10.24
CA SER A 202 3.75 -10.10 11.03
C SER A 202 2.93 -9.16 10.14
N LEU A 203 1.61 -9.27 10.21
CA LEU A 203 0.70 -8.30 9.62
C LEU A 203 0.76 -6.97 10.34
N LEU A 204 0.98 -6.97 11.68
CA LEU A 204 1.12 -5.74 12.46
C LEU A 204 2.22 -4.83 11.90
N LEU A 205 3.40 -5.39 11.59
CA LEU A 205 4.51 -4.60 11.06
C LEU A 205 4.24 -4.10 9.64
N VAL A 206 3.55 -4.88 8.82
CA VAL A 206 3.14 -4.45 7.47
C VAL A 206 2.08 -3.36 7.55
N MET A 207 1.09 -3.50 8.44
CA MET A 207 0.09 -2.46 8.72
C MET A 207 0.75 -1.16 9.21
N LEU A 208 1.75 -1.26 10.09
CA LEU A 208 2.51 -0.11 10.57
C LEU A 208 3.29 0.57 9.43
N LEU A 209 3.96 -0.20 8.57
CA LEU A 209 4.63 0.34 7.39
C LEU A 209 3.63 1.00 6.43
N HIS A 210 2.47 0.37 6.19
CA HIS A 210 1.42 0.93 5.35
C HIS A 210 0.88 2.25 5.92
N ALA A 211 0.61 2.30 7.22
CA ALA A 211 0.22 3.53 7.91
C ALA A 211 1.29 4.62 7.80
N ALA A 212 2.58 4.26 7.92
CA ALA A 212 3.68 5.19 7.72
C ALA A 212 3.73 5.71 6.26
N VAL A 213 3.48 4.86 5.26
CA VAL A 213 3.36 5.30 3.85
C VAL A 213 2.27 6.35 3.71
N ASN A 214 1.07 6.07 4.23
CA ASN A 214 -0.08 6.96 4.05
C ASN A 214 0.08 8.31 4.76
N ASN A 215 0.75 8.36 5.91
CA ASN A 215 0.86 9.57 6.72
C ASN A 215 2.20 10.31 6.56
N ALA A 216 3.28 9.64 6.13
CA ALA A 216 4.59 10.27 5.95
C ALA A 216 4.91 10.63 4.50
N LYS A 217 4.06 10.26 3.52
CA LYS A 217 4.25 10.61 2.10
C LYS A 217 4.30 12.12 1.88
N ASP A 218 3.58 12.87 2.71
CA ASP A 218 3.42 14.33 2.59
C ASP A 218 4.48 15.13 3.35
N ILE A 219 5.47 14.49 3.99
CA ILE A 219 6.68 15.19 4.50
C ILE A 219 7.34 16.00 3.36
N VAL A 220 7.38 15.41 2.14
CA VAL A 220 7.73 16.11 0.90
C VAL A 220 6.68 15.70 -0.14
N PRO A 221 5.63 16.52 -0.33
CA PRO A 221 4.52 16.18 -1.22
C PRO A 221 4.96 15.92 -2.65
N SER A 222 4.40 14.90 -3.28
CA SER A 222 4.72 14.49 -4.66
C SER A 222 3.70 15.02 -5.67
N ALA A 223 2.55 15.51 -5.23
CA ALA A 223 1.49 16.00 -6.09
C ALA A 223 1.91 17.25 -6.86
N LEU A 224 1.55 17.33 -8.15
CA LEU A 224 1.61 18.56 -8.95
C LEU A 224 0.23 19.22 -8.89
N PRO A 225 0.14 20.48 -8.47
CA PRO A 225 -1.11 21.23 -8.62
C PRO A 225 -1.53 21.26 -10.11
N GLY A 226 -2.76 20.80 -10.41
CA GLY A 226 -3.30 20.87 -11.78
C GLY A 226 -2.82 19.80 -12.75
N ALA A 227 -2.23 18.71 -12.29
CA ALA A 227 -2.00 17.54 -13.13
C ALA A 227 -3.34 16.98 -13.62
N ASN A 228 -3.65 17.16 -14.92
CA ASN A 228 -5.01 16.96 -15.45
C ASN A 228 -5.22 15.60 -16.15
N SER A 229 -4.22 14.73 -16.17
CA SER A 229 -4.31 13.45 -16.90
C SER A 229 -3.93 12.28 -16.01
N THR A 230 -4.94 11.53 -15.59
CA THR A 230 -4.76 10.27 -14.85
C THR A 230 -3.85 9.29 -15.58
N PHE A 231 -3.91 9.25 -16.90
CA PHE A 231 -3.12 8.33 -17.73
C PHE A 231 -1.90 9.00 -18.40
N GLY A 232 -1.56 10.21 -18.00
CA GLY A 232 -0.32 10.87 -18.43
C GLY A 232 0.86 10.44 -17.55
N LEU A 233 2.09 10.75 -18.03
CA LEU A 233 3.33 10.58 -17.27
C LEU A 233 3.79 11.87 -16.60
N SER A 234 2.95 12.91 -16.60
CA SER A 234 3.25 14.19 -15.94
C SER A 234 3.26 13.99 -14.44
N ALA A 235 4.40 14.29 -13.82
CA ALA A 235 4.58 14.21 -12.39
C ALA A 235 5.72 15.15 -11.96
N SER A 236 5.75 15.53 -10.69
CA SER A 236 6.79 16.38 -10.14
C SER A 236 8.15 15.66 -10.14
N LEU A 237 9.23 16.45 -10.08
CA LEU A 237 10.58 15.90 -9.86
C LEU A 237 10.63 15.08 -8.56
N VAL A 238 9.94 15.55 -7.51
CA VAL A 238 9.81 14.83 -6.23
C VAL A 238 9.18 13.45 -6.42
N ALA A 239 8.12 13.34 -7.24
CA ALA A 239 7.48 12.05 -7.53
C ALA A 239 8.45 11.09 -8.23
N TRP A 240 9.16 11.56 -9.25
CA TRP A 240 10.12 10.74 -9.98
C TRP A 240 11.33 10.33 -9.15
N LEU A 241 11.86 11.23 -8.31
CA LEU A 241 12.92 10.88 -7.35
C LEU A 241 12.43 9.87 -6.31
N THR A 242 11.18 10.00 -5.85
CA THR A 242 10.57 9.01 -4.94
C THR A 242 10.47 7.65 -5.60
N VAL A 243 9.95 7.56 -6.84
CA VAL A 243 9.91 6.31 -7.63
C VAL A 243 11.31 5.69 -7.73
N THR A 244 12.30 6.49 -8.13
CA THR A 244 13.67 6.02 -8.32
C THR A 244 14.24 5.41 -7.06
N LEU A 245 14.15 6.11 -5.92
CA LEU A 245 14.67 5.60 -4.64
C LEU A 245 13.91 4.36 -4.15
N LEU A 246 12.60 4.32 -4.31
CA LEU A 246 11.80 3.14 -3.97
C LEU A 246 12.24 1.92 -4.81
N TRP A 247 12.50 2.10 -6.11
CA TRP A 247 12.96 1.01 -6.97
C TRP A 247 14.41 0.59 -6.69
N ILE A 248 15.30 1.50 -6.30
CA ILE A 248 16.64 1.14 -5.81
C ILE A 248 16.52 0.24 -4.57
N CYS A 249 15.68 0.61 -3.61
CA CYS A 249 15.42 -0.22 -2.44
C CYS A 249 14.75 -1.55 -2.82
N ALA A 250 13.76 -1.53 -3.72
CA ALA A 250 13.07 -2.72 -4.19
C ALA A 250 14.04 -3.70 -4.87
N ALA A 251 14.96 -3.21 -5.72
CA ALA A 251 15.99 -4.04 -6.34
C ALA A 251 16.88 -4.73 -5.29
N TYR A 252 17.29 -4.00 -4.24
CA TYR A 252 18.02 -4.60 -3.12
C TYR A 252 17.21 -5.68 -2.41
N PHE A 253 15.92 -5.44 -2.12
CA PHE A 253 15.06 -6.43 -1.46
C PHE A 253 14.84 -7.65 -2.32
N LEU A 254 14.55 -7.48 -3.62
CA LEU A 254 14.37 -8.58 -4.57
C LEU A 254 15.61 -9.47 -4.65
N ALA A 255 16.81 -8.87 -4.66
CA ALA A 255 18.08 -9.62 -4.67
C ALA A 255 18.31 -10.43 -3.39
N ARG A 256 17.65 -10.07 -2.27
CA ARG A 256 17.76 -10.72 -0.96
C ARG A 256 16.56 -11.61 -0.60
N MET A 257 15.55 -11.70 -1.48
CA MET A 257 14.42 -12.62 -1.29
C MET A 257 14.85 -14.06 -1.57
N PRO A 258 14.31 -15.05 -0.83
CA PRO A 258 14.56 -16.45 -1.11
C PRO A 258 14.09 -16.82 -2.52
N ARG A 259 14.92 -17.55 -3.24
CA ARG A 259 14.56 -18.14 -4.55
C ARG A 259 13.79 -19.45 -4.30
N LEU A 260 12.88 -19.78 -5.21
CA LEU A 260 12.36 -21.15 -5.23
C LEU A 260 13.53 -22.08 -5.58
N GLU A 261 13.79 -23.05 -4.72
CA GLU A 261 14.63 -24.18 -5.09
C GLU A 261 13.86 -24.93 -6.18
N THR A 262 14.45 -24.97 -7.37
CA THR A 262 13.89 -25.70 -8.55
C THR A 262 14.10 -27.18 -8.41
#